data_2e34cac339a32032acb12dc8279884b3
#
_entry.id   2e34cac339a32032acb12dc8279884b3
#
_cell.length_a   1.000
_cell.length_b   1.000
_cell.length_c   1.000
_cell.angle_alpha   90.00
_cell.angle_beta   90.00
_cell.angle_gamma   90.00
#
_symmetry.space_group_name_H-M   'P 1'
#
loop_
_entity.id
_entity.type
_entity.pdbx_description
1 polymer ?
#
loop_
_entity_poly.entity_id
_entity_poly.type
_entity_poly.pdbx_seq_one_letter_code
_entity_poly.pdbx_strand_id
1 'polypeptide(L)'
;TTIIRHAACEPHVQDLARLLVKMGADVQGIGSNVLTIAGAERLRGCEHEIAPDHIEIGSFMALAGVTGGELRIRGVVPGDLRMIRLVFARLGLDSQIDGTDLLVPGGQELVVQHDVGEYKCRVQDGPWPAFPADLTSIAIALCTQSRGSVLIHEWMFENRLIFTDKLRLMGADIEACDPHRVIVTGPRRLRAERLESPDIRAGMAMLMAALCADGVSEIGNIRQIDRGYEQIDERLRGLGARIERVATEPVHA
;
A
#
# COMPACT_ATOMS: atom_id res chain seq x y z
N THR A 1 19.41 -11.85 28.46
CA THR A 1 19.55 -11.58 27.01
C THR A 1 18.57 -12.43 26.20
N THR A 2 17.84 -11.84 25.29
CA THR A 2 16.91 -12.51 24.37
C THR A 2 17.43 -12.39 22.93
N ILE A 3 17.43 -13.50 22.20
CA ILE A 3 17.78 -13.50 20.78
C ILE A 3 16.55 -13.91 20.00
N ILE A 4 16.04 -13.00 19.15
CA ILE A 4 14.93 -13.25 18.22
C ILE A 4 15.54 -13.58 16.86
N ARG A 5 15.29 -14.78 16.37
CA ARG A 5 15.69 -15.22 15.02
C ARG A 5 14.48 -15.19 14.09
N HIS A 6 14.72 -14.94 12.81
CA HIS A 6 13.66 -14.69 11.82
C HIS A 6 12.74 -13.52 12.25
N ALA A 7 13.35 -12.50 12.87
CA ALA A 7 12.66 -11.29 13.26
C ALA A 7 12.16 -10.55 12.02
N ALA A 8 10.98 -9.96 12.13
CA ALA A 8 10.52 -8.94 11.20
C ALA A 8 11.50 -7.76 11.17
N CYS A 9 11.81 -7.24 10.01
CA CYS A 9 12.78 -6.16 9.85
C CYS A 9 12.27 -5.00 8.98
N GLU A 10 10.95 -4.87 8.87
CA GLU A 10 10.27 -3.78 8.21
C GLU A 10 10.60 -2.42 8.87
N PRO A 11 10.48 -1.30 8.14
CA PRO A 11 10.81 0.04 8.64
C PRO A 11 10.18 0.38 10.00
N HIS A 12 8.92 0.04 10.21
CA HIS A 12 8.21 0.32 11.47
C HIS A 12 8.74 -0.52 12.65
N VAL A 13 9.21 -1.75 12.40
CA VAL A 13 9.86 -2.60 13.43
C VAL A 13 11.21 -2.01 13.79
N GLN A 14 11.98 -1.54 12.79
CA GLN A 14 13.25 -0.85 13.02
C GLN A 14 13.06 0.45 13.80
N ASP A 15 12.01 1.21 13.48
CA ASP A 15 11.70 2.47 14.17
C ASP A 15 11.35 2.24 15.63
N LEU A 16 10.51 1.23 15.94
CA LEU A 16 10.24 0.81 17.31
C LEU A 16 11.53 0.40 18.06
N ALA A 17 12.42 -0.35 17.42
CA ALA A 17 13.67 -0.76 18.02
C ALA A 17 14.57 0.46 18.31
N ARG A 18 14.65 1.44 17.41
CA ARG A 18 15.37 2.72 17.62
C ARG A 18 14.77 3.54 18.77
N LEU A 19 13.43 3.59 18.87
CA LEU A 19 12.75 4.21 20.01
C LEU A 19 13.19 3.57 21.33
N LEU A 20 13.15 2.23 21.41
CA LEU A 20 13.56 1.50 22.61
C LEU A 20 15.03 1.74 22.98
N VAL A 21 15.93 1.83 21.97
CA VAL A 21 17.33 2.19 22.20
C VAL A 21 17.46 3.60 22.79
N LYS A 22 16.73 4.58 22.28
CA LYS A 22 16.68 5.94 22.87
C LYS A 22 16.17 5.92 24.31
N MET A 23 15.26 5.01 24.64
CA MET A 23 14.75 4.82 25.99
C MET A 23 15.76 4.10 26.93
N GLY A 24 16.88 3.62 26.38
CA GLY A 24 17.96 2.96 27.14
C GLY A 24 17.99 1.44 27.02
N ALA A 25 17.24 0.83 26.11
CA ALA A 25 17.40 -0.58 25.80
C ALA A 25 18.67 -0.83 24.97
N ASP A 26 19.30 -2.00 25.18
CA ASP A 26 20.39 -2.48 24.31
C ASP A 26 19.78 -3.47 23.30
N VAL A 27 19.61 -2.99 22.07
CA VAL A 27 19.06 -3.76 20.93
C VAL A 27 20.07 -3.73 19.79
N GLN A 28 20.58 -4.89 19.42
CA GLN A 28 21.53 -5.07 18.33
C GLN A 28 20.87 -5.81 17.16
N GLY A 29 21.38 -5.59 15.95
CA GLY A 29 20.88 -6.24 14.74
C GLY A 29 19.62 -5.56 14.13
N ILE A 30 19.33 -4.30 14.48
CA ILE A 30 18.20 -3.54 13.92
C ILE A 30 18.31 -3.51 12.38
N GLY A 31 17.23 -3.88 11.72
CA GLY A 31 17.17 -3.98 10.25
C GLY A 31 17.66 -5.32 9.71
N SER A 32 18.01 -6.27 10.58
CA SER A 32 18.32 -7.65 10.21
C SER A 32 17.27 -8.61 10.76
N ASN A 33 17.29 -9.84 10.28
CA ASN A 33 16.40 -10.90 10.75
C ASN A 33 16.86 -11.58 12.05
N VAL A 34 17.86 -11.01 12.75
CA VAL A 34 18.32 -11.47 14.06
C VAL A 34 18.47 -10.26 14.97
N LEU A 35 17.64 -10.19 16.00
CA LEU A 35 17.73 -9.17 17.04
C LEU A 35 18.30 -9.78 18.32
N THR A 36 19.28 -9.12 18.90
CA THR A 36 19.80 -9.45 20.22
C THR A 36 19.44 -8.31 21.18
N ILE A 37 18.69 -8.63 22.22
CA ILE A 37 18.16 -7.68 23.18
C ILE A 37 18.71 -8.04 24.56
N ALA A 38 19.50 -7.15 25.12
CA ALA A 38 19.86 -7.24 26.55
C ALA A 38 18.73 -6.63 27.38
N GLY A 39 18.23 -7.35 28.35
CA GLY A 39 17.21 -6.85 29.27
C GLY A 39 17.69 -5.65 30.06
N ALA A 40 16.82 -4.68 30.28
CA ALA A 40 17.07 -3.52 31.13
C ALA A 40 16.14 -3.54 32.35
N GLU A 41 16.65 -3.14 33.52
CA GLU A 41 15.83 -3.02 34.72
C GLU A 41 14.77 -1.90 34.57
N ARG A 42 15.09 -0.86 33.82
CA ARG A 42 14.23 0.30 33.62
C ARG A 42 14.50 0.96 32.28
N LEU A 43 13.42 1.33 31.56
CA LEU A 43 13.45 2.25 30.43
C LEU A 43 13.11 3.66 30.89
N ARG A 44 13.69 4.65 30.20
CA ARG A 44 13.49 6.08 30.47
C ARG A 44 12.61 6.69 29.37
N GLY A 45 12.00 7.86 29.65
CA GLY A 45 11.37 8.67 28.61
C GLY A 45 12.42 9.19 27.62
N CYS A 46 11.99 9.40 26.38
CA CYS A 46 12.83 10.01 25.34
C CYS A 46 11.95 10.84 24.39
N GLU A 47 12.61 11.69 23.60
CA GLU A 47 12.01 12.31 22.43
C GLU A 47 12.29 11.44 21.21
N HIS A 48 11.24 11.11 20.45
CA HIS A 48 11.35 10.32 19.25
C HIS A 48 10.32 10.80 18.22
N GLU A 49 10.80 11.06 17.02
CA GLU A 49 9.95 11.32 15.87
C GLU A 49 9.65 10.00 15.18
N ILE A 50 8.37 9.68 15.05
CA ILE A 50 7.91 8.46 14.37
C ILE A 50 8.24 8.56 12.87
N ALA A 51 8.82 7.51 12.32
CA ALA A 51 9.15 7.45 10.91
C ALA A 51 7.90 7.50 10.02
N PRO A 52 7.98 8.10 8.82
CA PRO A 52 6.85 8.14 7.88
C PRO A 52 6.45 6.72 7.44
N ASP A 53 5.14 6.50 7.29
CA ASP A 53 4.61 5.20 6.89
C ASP A 53 4.84 4.94 5.39
N HIS A 54 5.77 4.03 5.08
CA HIS A 54 6.11 3.64 3.71
C HIS A 54 4.95 2.97 2.96
N ILE A 55 4.00 2.34 3.67
CA ILE A 55 2.80 1.73 3.07
C ILE A 55 1.80 2.80 2.67
N GLU A 56 1.58 3.79 3.52
CA GLU A 56 0.73 4.93 3.18
C GLU A 56 1.32 5.71 2.00
N ILE A 57 2.64 5.97 2.01
CA ILE A 57 3.33 6.64 0.89
C ILE A 57 3.12 5.85 -0.41
N GLY A 58 3.32 4.52 -0.41
CA GLY A 58 3.07 3.67 -1.57
C GLY A 58 1.62 3.74 -2.06
N SER A 59 0.66 3.80 -1.14
CA SER A 59 -0.76 3.92 -1.47
C SER A 59 -1.08 5.25 -2.17
N PHE A 60 -0.55 6.36 -1.67
CA PHE A 60 -0.73 7.68 -2.30
C PHE A 60 0.02 7.81 -3.63
N MET A 61 1.19 7.16 -3.78
CA MET A 61 1.88 7.07 -5.08
C MET A 61 0.98 6.42 -6.13
N ALA A 62 0.45 5.23 -5.82
CA ALA A 62 -0.42 4.50 -6.73
C ALA A 62 -1.71 5.27 -7.02
N LEU A 63 -2.31 5.92 -6.00
CA LEU A 63 -3.49 6.77 -6.16
C LEU A 63 -3.24 7.91 -7.16
N ALA A 64 -2.12 8.62 -7.05
CA ALA A 64 -1.75 9.67 -8.00
C ALA A 64 -1.64 9.10 -9.42
N GLY A 65 -1.01 7.92 -9.58
CA GLY A 65 -0.89 7.24 -10.87
C GLY A 65 -2.24 6.93 -11.51
N VAL A 66 -3.14 6.26 -10.78
CA VAL A 66 -4.44 5.83 -11.35
C VAL A 66 -5.39 7.00 -11.63
N THR A 67 -5.24 8.12 -10.91
CA THR A 67 -6.03 9.34 -11.15
C THR A 67 -5.38 10.31 -12.13
N GLY A 68 -4.15 10.03 -12.59
CA GLY A 68 -3.37 10.90 -13.47
C GLY A 68 -2.91 12.21 -12.82
N GLY A 69 -2.98 12.30 -11.51
CA GLY A 69 -2.59 13.48 -10.73
C GLY A 69 -1.08 13.61 -10.55
N GLU A 70 -0.60 14.84 -10.34
CA GLU A 70 0.73 15.09 -9.80
C GLU A 70 0.67 15.11 -8.27
N LEU A 71 1.65 14.47 -7.61
CA LEU A 71 1.69 14.45 -6.16
C LEU A 71 3.12 14.58 -5.64
N ARG A 72 3.32 15.52 -4.70
CA ARG A 72 4.55 15.62 -3.91
C ARG A 72 4.29 15.18 -2.48
N ILE A 73 5.00 14.15 -2.04
CA ILE A 73 4.96 13.62 -0.67
C ILE A 73 6.23 14.06 0.04
N ARG A 74 6.10 14.84 1.11
CA ARG A 74 7.22 15.42 1.84
C ARG A 74 7.67 14.52 2.99
N GLY A 75 8.96 14.61 3.32
CA GLY A 75 9.52 13.96 4.50
C GLY A 75 9.58 12.45 4.40
N VAL A 76 9.79 11.89 3.21
CA VAL A 76 9.93 10.44 3.02
C VAL A 76 11.32 9.96 3.42
N VAL A 77 11.44 8.67 3.74
CA VAL A 77 12.73 7.96 3.86
C VAL A 77 12.99 7.21 2.56
N PRO A 78 13.86 7.72 1.67
CA PRO A 78 14.06 7.15 0.32
C PRO A 78 14.45 5.68 0.32
N GLY A 79 15.23 5.24 1.33
CA GLY A 79 15.65 3.85 1.49
C GLY A 79 14.50 2.88 1.66
N ASP A 80 13.44 3.29 2.36
CA ASP A 80 12.27 2.48 2.66
C ASP A 80 11.34 2.34 1.44
N LEU A 81 11.50 3.19 0.43
CA LEU A 81 10.65 3.21 -0.76
C LEU A 81 11.28 2.49 -1.97
N ARG A 82 12.52 2.00 -1.84
CA ARG A 82 13.26 1.45 -2.98
C ARG A 82 12.50 0.34 -3.71
N MET A 83 12.02 -0.67 -2.98
CA MET A 83 11.32 -1.81 -3.58
C MET A 83 9.93 -1.42 -4.09
N ILE A 84 9.23 -0.55 -3.37
CA ILE A 84 7.92 -0.03 -3.77
C ILE A 84 8.03 0.69 -5.11
N ARG A 85 8.98 1.62 -5.23
CA ARG A 85 9.24 2.37 -6.46
C ARG A 85 9.65 1.46 -7.62
N LEU A 86 10.52 0.47 -7.34
CA LEU A 86 10.94 -0.50 -8.36
C LEU A 86 9.75 -1.29 -8.93
N VAL A 87 8.88 -1.81 -8.05
CA VAL A 87 7.71 -2.57 -8.48
C VAL A 87 6.72 -1.67 -9.23
N PHE A 88 6.45 -0.47 -8.70
CA PHE A 88 5.52 0.45 -9.36
C PHE A 88 6.03 0.95 -10.71
N ALA A 89 7.33 1.19 -10.86
CA ALA A 89 7.93 1.50 -12.18
C ALA A 89 7.70 0.38 -13.19
N ARG A 90 7.79 -0.89 -12.77
CA ARG A 90 7.46 -2.03 -13.64
C ARG A 90 5.97 -2.09 -14.02
N LEU A 91 5.10 -1.51 -13.21
CA LEU A 91 3.67 -1.34 -13.50
C LEU A 91 3.37 -0.07 -14.30
N GLY A 92 4.40 0.70 -14.67
CA GLY A 92 4.31 1.91 -15.47
C GLY A 92 4.18 3.20 -14.66
N LEU A 93 4.32 3.15 -13.35
CA LEU A 93 4.24 4.33 -12.47
C LEU A 93 5.64 4.80 -12.06
N ASP A 94 6.12 5.87 -12.69
CA ASP A 94 7.39 6.50 -12.33
C ASP A 94 7.25 7.47 -11.15
N SER A 95 8.36 7.61 -10.43
CA SER A 95 8.49 8.57 -9.34
C SER A 95 9.93 9.04 -9.20
N GLN A 96 10.12 10.22 -8.61
CA GLN A 96 11.43 10.83 -8.42
C GLN A 96 11.66 11.16 -6.95
N ILE A 97 12.88 10.99 -6.47
CA ILE A 97 13.31 11.47 -5.16
C ILE A 97 13.99 12.83 -5.34
N ASP A 98 13.55 13.81 -4.59
CA ASP A 98 14.09 15.16 -4.52
C ASP A 98 14.41 15.47 -3.04
N GLY A 99 15.64 15.18 -2.64
CA GLY A 99 16.05 15.22 -1.24
C GLY A 99 15.28 14.23 -0.37
N THR A 100 14.47 14.77 0.53
CA THR A 100 13.54 13.99 1.40
C THR A 100 12.11 13.97 0.88
N ASP A 101 11.86 14.46 -0.33
CA ASP A 101 10.54 14.45 -0.93
C ASP A 101 10.47 13.38 -2.03
N LEU A 102 9.27 12.87 -2.24
CA LEU A 102 8.93 12.02 -3.38
C LEU A 102 7.98 12.78 -4.30
N LEU A 103 8.30 12.83 -5.59
CA LEU A 103 7.45 13.39 -6.63
C LEU A 103 6.90 12.25 -7.50
N VAL A 104 5.59 12.19 -7.67
CA VAL A 104 4.89 11.40 -8.68
C VAL A 104 4.44 12.38 -9.76
N PRO A 105 5.01 12.34 -10.99
CA PRO A 105 4.59 13.22 -12.08
C PRO A 105 3.15 12.94 -12.51
N GLY A 106 2.42 13.98 -12.88
CA GLY A 106 1.06 13.86 -13.41
C GLY A 106 1.03 13.41 -14.87
N GLY A 107 -0.13 12.92 -15.31
CA GLY A 107 -0.39 12.59 -16.71
C GLY A 107 0.43 11.43 -17.27
N GLN A 108 0.93 10.53 -16.42
CA GLN A 108 1.70 9.37 -16.84
C GLN A 108 0.85 8.38 -17.63
N GLU A 109 1.41 7.83 -18.68
CA GLU A 109 0.85 6.66 -19.37
C GLU A 109 1.34 5.39 -18.66
N LEU A 110 0.47 4.75 -17.88
CA LEU A 110 0.81 3.56 -17.14
C LEU A 110 0.94 2.36 -18.09
N VAL A 111 2.17 1.93 -18.36
CA VAL A 111 2.46 0.80 -19.25
C VAL A 111 3.28 -0.25 -18.51
N VAL A 112 2.70 -1.44 -18.37
CA VAL A 112 3.36 -2.57 -17.73
C VAL A 112 4.59 -2.98 -18.53
N GLN A 113 5.73 -3.11 -17.86
CA GLN A 113 6.97 -3.60 -18.45
C GLN A 113 7.00 -5.13 -18.40
N HIS A 114 7.43 -5.75 -19.50
CA HIS A 114 7.68 -7.20 -19.52
C HIS A 114 8.89 -7.56 -18.64
N ASP A 115 8.88 -8.76 -18.09
CA ASP A 115 10.05 -9.33 -17.43
C ASP A 115 11.10 -9.74 -18.46
N VAL A 116 12.30 -10.06 -17.99
CA VAL A 116 13.40 -10.51 -18.87
C VAL A 116 12.95 -11.66 -19.75
N GLY A 117 13.21 -11.57 -21.08
CA GLY A 117 12.79 -12.58 -22.06
C GLY A 117 11.33 -12.46 -22.50
N GLU A 118 10.75 -11.25 -22.41
CA GLU A 118 9.37 -10.96 -22.81
C GLU A 118 8.31 -11.72 -22.00
N TYR A 119 8.67 -12.21 -20.82
CA TYR A 119 7.71 -12.86 -19.93
C TYR A 119 6.73 -11.85 -19.32
N LYS A 120 5.54 -12.35 -19.00
CA LYS A 120 4.52 -11.56 -18.30
C LYS A 120 5.09 -11.01 -16.99
N CYS A 121 4.88 -9.72 -16.75
CA CYS A 121 5.26 -9.08 -15.51
C CYS A 121 4.67 -9.83 -14.31
N ARG A 122 5.50 -10.08 -13.31
CA ARG A 122 5.09 -10.69 -12.05
C ARG A 122 5.39 -9.75 -10.89
N VAL A 123 4.42 -9.58 -10.02
CA VAL A 123 4.58 -8.95 -8.72
C VAL A 123 4.32 -10.01 -7.66
N GLN A 124 5.26 -10.18 -6.75
CA GLN A 124 5.16 -11.08 -5.62
C GLN A 124 5.57 -10.33 -4.37
N ASP A 125 4.78 -10.47 -3.32
CA ASP A 125 5.11 -9.98 -1.99
C ASP A 125 6.09 -10.90 -1.27
N GLY A 126 6.63 -10.40 -0.16
CA GLY A 126 7.53 -11.19 0.67
C GLY A 126 8.03 -10.40 1.88
N PRO A 127 8.74 -11.07 2.81
CA PRO A 127 9.35 -10.41 3.95
C PRO A 127 10.32 -9.30 3.51
N TRP A 128 10.34 -8.22 4.27
CA TRP A 128 11.23 -7.08 4.02
C TRP A 128 12.71 -7.56 3.82
N PRO A 129 13.44 -7.02 2.81
CA PRO A 129 13.11 -5.87 1.97
C PRO A 129 12.44 -6.21 0.62
N ALA A 130 11.72 -7.33 0.51
CA ALA A 130 10.88 -7.60 -0.64
C ALA A 130 9.69 -6.63 -0.73
N PHE A 131 8.86 -6.77 -1.79
CA PHE A 131 7.68 -5.95 -1.95
C PHE A 131 6.69 -6.22 -0.80
N PRO A 132 6.22 -5.18 -0.08
CA PRO A 132 5.36 -5.37 1.08
C PRO A 132 4.01 -6.00 0.72
N ALA A 133 3.61 -7.04 1.46
CA ALA A 133 2.30 -7.67 1.32
C ALA A 133 1.14 -6.68 1.47
N ASP A 134 1.30 -5.66 2.32
CA ASP A 134 0.31 -4.60 2.53
C ASP A 134 0.08 -3.72 1.29
N LEU A 135 0.97 -3.74 0.32
CA LEU A 135 0.80 -3.03 -0.95
C LEU A 135 0.31 -3.93 -2.09
N THR A 136 0.08 -5.23 -1.86
CA THR A 136 -0.43 -6.14 -2.89
C THR A 136 -1.79 -5.69 -3.43
N SER A 137 -2.73 -5.33 -2.54
CA SER A 137 -4.05 -4.82 -2.97
C SER A 137 -3.95 -3.48 -3.71
N ILE A 138 -3.03 -2.63 -3.32
CA ILE A 138 -2.74 -1.35 -3.97
C ILE A 138 -2.16 -1.58 -5.38
N ALA A 139 -1.22 -2.52 -5.52
CA ALA A 139 -0.67 -2.91 -6.82
C ALA A 139 -1.75 -3.48 -7.74
N ILE A 140 -2.69 -4.27 -7.21
CA ILE A 140 -3.84 -4.78 -7.98
C ILE A 140 -4.69 -3.63 -8.51
N ALA A 141 -5.05 -2.66 -7.65
CA ALA A 141 -5.81 -1.48 -8.07
C ALA A 141 -5.05 -0.67 -9.15
N LEU A 142 -3.73 -0.47 -8.99
CA LEU A 142 -2.88 0.18 -9.98
C LEU A 142 -2.92 -0.56 -11.33
N CYS A 143 -2.81 -1.90 -11.31
CA CYS A 143 -2.84 -2.73 -12.52
C CYS A 143 -4.17 -2.63 -13.28
N THR A 144 -5.30 -2.35 -12.62
CA THR A 144 -6.59 -2.15 -13.32
C THR A 144 -6.57 -0.98 -14.27
N GLN A 145 -5.66 -0.01 -14.07
CA GLN A 145 -5.49 1.19 -14.89
C GLN A 145 -4.20 1.17 -15.72
N SER A 146 -3.32 0.17 -15.54
CA SER A 146 -2.09 0.04 -16.31
C SER A 146 -2.31 -0.79 -17.59
N ARG A 147 -1.78 -0.33 -18.71
CA ARG A 147 -1.87 -1.05 -19.98
C ARG A 147 -0.97 -2.28 -19.98
N GLY A 148 -1.55 -3.47 -19.96
CA GLY A 148 -0.88 -4.75 -19.98
C GLY A 148 -1.51 -5.76 -19.04
N SER A 149 -0.84 -6.91 -18.86
CA SER A 149 -1.28 -7.98 -17.96
C SER A 149 -0.20 -8.30 -16.95
N VAL A 150 -0.58 -8.43 -15.69
CA VAL A 150 0.34 -8.69 -14.57
C VAL A 150 -0.14 -9.90 -13.79
N LEU A 151 0.77 -10.81 -13.48
CA LEU A 151 0.53 -11.88 -12.51
C LEU A 151 0.88 -11.35 -11.11
N ILE A 152 -0.12 -11.23 -10.25
CA ILE A 152 0.06 -10.90 -8.83
C ILE A 152 0.05 -12.20 -8.02
N HIS A 153 1.07 -12.37 -7.17
CA HIS A 153 1.19 -13.50 -6.27
C HIS A 153 1.29 -13.01 -4.84
N GLU A 154 0.20 -13.15 -4.09
CA GLU A 154 0.15 -12.94 -2.66
C GLU A 154 0.64 -14.19 -1.96
N TRP A 155 1.91 -14.15 -1.53
CA TRP A 155 2.58 -15.32 -0.98
C TRP A 155 2.45 -15.43 0.54
N MET A 156 2.33 -14.29 1.23
CA MET A 156 2.44 -14.26 2.70
C MET A 156 1.14 -14.56 3.43
N PHE A 157 -0.02 -14.23 2.83
CA PHE A 157 -1.30 -14.31 3.53
C PHE A 157 -2.37 -15.03 2.72
N GLU A 158 -3.11 -15.89 3.40
CA GLU A 158 -4.29 -16.54 2.83
C GLU A 158 -5.48 -15.56 2.72
N ASN A 159 -6.36 -15.82 1.76
CA ASN A 159 -7.63 -15.11 1.55
C ASN A 159 -7.51 -13.61 1.26
N ARG A 160 -6.31 -13.07 1.10
CA ARG A 160 -6.10 -11.62 0.90
C ARG A 160 -6.59 -11.14 -0.47
N LEU A 161 -6.73 -12.03 -1.45
CA LEU A 161 -7.19 -11.72 -2.80
C LEU A 161 -8.72 -11.74 -2.97
N ILE A 162 -9.50 -12.14 -1.97
CA ILE A 162 -10.97 -12.22 -2.05
C ILE A 162 -11.60 -10.86 -2.42
N PHE A 163 -11.02 -9.75 -1.97
CA PHE A 163 -11.51 -8.41 -2.29
C PHE A 163 -11.55 -8.11 -3.79
N THR A 164 -10.77 -8.84 -4.61
CA THR A 164 -10.72 -8.65 -6.07
C THR A 164 -12.08 -8.86 -6.73
N ASP A 165 -12.97 -9.65 -6.12
CA ASP A 165 -14.35 -9.80 -6.56
C ASP A 165 -15.10 -8.46 -6.55
N LYS A 166 -14.79 -7.57 -5.61
CA LYS A 166 -15.37 -6.23 -5.56
C LYS A 166 -14.89 -5.37 -6.74
N LEU A 167 -13.61 -5.45 -7.09
CA LEU A 167 -13.07 -4.77 -8.26
C LEU A 167 -13.66 -5.33 -9.57
N ARG A 168 -13.90 -6.65 -9.64
CA ARG A 168 -14.58 -7.27 -10.79
C ARG A 168 -16.01 -6.76 -10.96
N LEU A 169 -16.75 -6.56 -9.86
CA LEU A 169 -18.08 -5.93 -9.92
C LEU A 169 -18.01 -4.51 -10.50
N MET A 170 -16.95 -3.76 -10.20
CA MET A 170 -16.67 -2.45 -10.78
C MET A 170 -16.26 -2.53 -12.27
N GLY A 171 -16.02 -3.71 -12.82
CA GLY A 171 -15.63 -3.91 -14.23
C GLY A 171 -14.15 -4.15 -14.46
N ALA A 172 -13.35 -4.35 -13.42
CA ALA A 172 -11.95 -4.75 -13.56
C ALA A 172 -11.83 -6.15 -14.20
N ASP A 173 -10.82 -6.31 -15.04
CA ASP A 173 -10.49 -7.58 -15.67
C ASP A 173 -9.46 -8.31 -14.81
N ILE A 174 -9.97 -9.15 -13.92
CA ILE A 174 -9.16 -9.92 -12.97
C ILE A 174 -9.56 -11.39 -13.07
N GLU A 175 -8.60 -12.24 -13.39
CA GLU A 175 -8.73 -13.69 -13.42
C GLU A 175 -8.09 -14.29 -12.16
N ALA A 176 -8.86 -14.99 -11.35
CA ALA A 176 -8.35 -15.72 -10.20
C ALA A 176 -7.78 -17.07 -10.67
N CYS A 177 -6.47 -17.26 -10.51
CA CYS A 177 -5.81 -18.52 -10.84
C CYS A 177 -5.92 -19.55 -9.72
N ASP A 178 -5.79 -19.08 -8.49
CA ASP A 178 -5.92 -19.84 -7.24
C ASP A 178 -6.08 -18.87 -6.05
N PRO A 179 -6.18 -19.33 -4.78
CA PRO A 179 -6.33 -18.45 -3.63
C PRO A 179 -5.22 -17.41 -3.42
N HIS A 180 -4.04 -17.63 -4.03
CA HIS A 180 -2.86 -16.81 -3.86
C HIS A 180 -2.46 -16.02 -5.12
N ARG A 181 -3.07 -16.30 -6.29
CA ARG A 181 -2.65 -15.71 -7.56
C ARG A 181 -3.82 -15.20 -8.37
N VAL A 182 -3.64 -14.00 -8.89
CA VAL A 182 -4.57 -13.39 -9.85
C VAL A 182 -3.79 -12.82 -11.03
N ILE A 183 -4.43 -12.81 -12.22
CA ILE A 183 -3.96 -12.05 -13.37
C ILE A 183 -4.86 -10.83 -13.49
N VAL A 184 -4.24 -9.64 -13.52
CA VAL A 184 -4.95 -8.37 -13.73
C VAL A 184 -4.58 -7.85 -15.10
N THR A 185 -5.59 -7.51 -15.92
CA THR A 185 -5.40 -6.94 -17.25
C THR A 185 -6.06 -5.57 -17.33
N GLY A 186 -5.28 -4.55 -17.68
CA GLY A 186 -5.74 -3.17 -17.79
C GLY A 186 -5.26 -2.46 -19.05
N PRO A 187 -5.66 -1.20 -19.27
CA PRO A 187 -6.59 -0.46 -18.44
C PRO A 187 -8.05 -0.89 -18.66
N ARG A 188 -8.87 -0.76 -17.63
CA ARG A 188 -10.32 -0.98 -17.71
C ARG A 188 -11.09 0.23 -17.20
N ARG A 189 -12.13 0.60 -17.92
CA ARG A 189 -13.08 1.62 -17.46
C ARG A 189 -13.91 1.04 -16.32
N LEU A 190 -13.67 1.55 -15.12
CA LEU A 190 -14.39 1.12 -13.93
C LEU A 190 -15.71 1.90 -13.82
N ARG A 191 -16.70 1.28 -13.22
CA ARG A 191 -18.02 1.87 -12.93
C ARG A 191 -18.24 1.96 -11.42
N ALA A 192 -19.04 2.91 -11.01
CA ALA A 192 -19.46 3.07 -9.64
C ALA A 192 -20.16 1.81 -9.11
N GLU A 193 -19.92 1.50 -7.83
CA GLU A 193 -20.49 0.34 -7.16
C GLU A 193 -20.65 0.63 -5.67
N ARG A 194 -21.52 -0.16 -5.02
CA ARG A 194 -21.64 -0.18 -3.57
C ARG A 194 -20.74 -1.27 -3.00
N LEU A 195 -19.80 -0.90 -2.16
CA LEU A 195 -18.71 -1.74 -1.67
C LEU A 195 -18.70 -1.77 -0.14
N GLU A 196 -18.19 -2.86 0.43
CA GLU A 196 -17.90 -2.99 1.85
C GLU A 196 -16.42 -3.28 2.04
N SER A 197 -15.75 -2.47 2.86
CA SER A 197 -14.33 -2.64 3.16
C SER A 197 -14.09 -3.85 4.08
N PRO A 198 -13.39 -4.90 3.62
CA PRO A 198 -13.12 -6.06 4.46
C PRO A 198 -11.97 -5.82 5.44
N ASP A 199 -10.99 -5.01 5.04
CA ASP A 199 -9.79 -4.69 5.80
C ASP A 199 -9.19 -3.34 5.37
N ILE A 200 -8.10 -2.93 6.04
CA ILE A 200 -7.43 -1.64 5.83
C ILE A 200 -6.97 -1.47 4.37
N ARG A 201 -6.29 -2.48 3.83
CA ARG A 201 -5.55 -2.38 2.57
C ARG A 201 -6.45 -2.59 1.36
N ALA A 202 -7.34 -3.58 1.44
CA ALA A 202 -8.38 -3.76 0.45
C ALA A 202 -9.33 -2.57 0.39
N GLY A 203 -9.67 -1.97 1.55
CA GLY A 203 -10.46 -0.76 1.61
C GLY A 203 -9.83 0.41 0.87
N MET A 204 -8.52 0.64 1.05
CA MET A 204 -7.80 1.68 0.30
C MET A 204 -7.73 1.37 -1.19
N ALA A 205 -7.52 0.12 -1.58
CA ALA A 205 -7.53 -0.29 -3.00
C ALA A 205 -8.90 -0.04 -3.66
N MET A 206 -10.00 -0.34 -2.96
CA MET A 206 -11.36 -0.04 -3.43
C MET A 206 -11.63 1.46 -3.50
N LEU A 207 -11.11 2.25 -2.55
CA LEU A 207 -11.20 3.72 -2.59
C LEU A 207 -10.47 4.27 -3.82
N MET A 208 -9.27 3.77 -4.12
CA MET A 208 -8.54 4.12 -5.34
C MET A 208 -9.35 3.81 -6.60
N ALA A 209 -9.92 2.60 -6.68
CA ALA A 209 -10.76 2.19 -7.80
C ALA A 209 -12.00 3.07 -7.94
N ALA A 210 -12.65 3.43 -6.82
CA ALA A 210 -13.80 4.32 -6.81
C ALA A 210 -13.49 5.73 -7.32
N LEU A 211 -12.29 6.25 -7.03
CA LEU A 211 -11.84 7.57 -7.52
C LEU A 211 -11.54 7.58 -9.03
N CYS A 212 -11.35 6.41 -9.64
CA CYS A 212 -11.15 6.25 -11.08
C CYS A 212 -12.44 5.84 -11.81
N ALA A 213 -13.49 5.48 -11.09
CA ALA A 213 -14.72 4.93 -11.66
C ALA A 213 -15.65 6.02 -12.18
N ASP A 214 -16.43 5.69 -13.20
CA ASP A 214 -17.54 6.55 -13.65
C ASP A 214 -18.71 6.44 -12.66
N GLY A 215 -19.19 7.59 -12.20
CA GLY A 215 -20.33 7.70 -11.28
C GLY A 215 -19.91 7.90 -9.82
N VAL A 216 -20.80 7.57 -8.89
CA VAL A 216 -20.59 7.73 -7.46
C VAL A 216 -20.61 6.37 -6.79
N SER A 217 -19.48 5.97 -6.22
CA SER A 217 -19.37 4.75 -5.41
C SER A 217 -19.67 5.02 -3.95
N GLU A 218 -20.24 4.06 -3.27
CA GLU A 218 -20.47 4.07 -1.84
C GLU A 218 -19.61 2.98 -1.17
N ILE A 219 -18.80 3.36 -0.18
CA ILE A 219 -17.93 2.41 0.52
C ILE A 219 -18.37 2.36 1.99
N GLY A 220 -18.91 1.22 2.39
CA GLY A 220 -19.28 0.92 3.78
C GLY A 220 -18.09 0.36 4.59
N ASN A 221 -18.32 0.17 5.90
CA ASN A 221 -17.33 -0.35 6.86
C ASN A 221 -15.99 0.42 6.85
N ILE A 222 -16.05 1.74 6.65
CA ILE A 222 -14.88 2.63 6.52
C ILE A 222 -13.99 2.64 7.76
N ARG A 223 -14.50 2.21 8.92
CA ARG A 223 -13.71 2.04 10.15
C ARG A 223 -12.47 1.17 9.92
N GLN A 224 -12.51 0.24 8.96
CA GLN A 224 -11.34 -0.55 8.59
C GLN A 224 -10.26 0.31 7.92
N ILE A 225 -10.65 1.25 7.05
CA ILE A 225 -9.72 2.16 6.38
C ILE A 225 -9.12 3.13 7.41
N ASP A 226 -9.94 3.68 8.30
CA ASP A 226 -9.52 4.64 9.33
C ASP A 226 -8.40 4.10 10.25
N ARG A 227 -8.30 2.78 10.40
CA ARG A 227 -7.24 2.14 11.21
C ARG A 227 -5.83 2.33 10.65
N GLY A 228 -5.69 2.61 9.38
CA GLY A 228 -4.40 2.74 8.72
C GLY A 228 -4.23 4.03 7.90
N TYR A 229 -5.29 4.81 7.74
CA TYR A 229 -5.28 6.04 6.96
C TYR A 229 -6.09 7.11 7.71
N GLU A 230 -5.39 7.91 8.51
CA GLU A 230 -6.01 8.96 9.32
C GLU A 230 -6.71 9.99 8.43
N GLN A 231 -8.00 10.27 8.72
CA GLN A 231 -8.82 11.29 8.05
C GLN A 231 -8.69 11.26 6.52
N ILE A 232 -8.72 10.06 5.94
CA ILE A 232 -8.41 9.86 4.51
C ILE A 232 -9.33 10.69 3.60
N ASP A 233 -10.61 10.82 3.93
CA ASP A 233 -11.58 11.63 3.18
C ASP A 233 -11.25 13.13 3.19
N GLU A 234 -10.82 13.68 4.31
CA GLU A 234 -10.41 15.09 4.41
C GLU A 234 -9.12 15.35 3.64
N ARG A 235 -8.14 14.46 3.77
CA ARG A 235 -6.86 14.55 3.08
C ARG A 235 -7.04 14.45 1.55
N LEU A 236 -7.86 13.51 1.08
CA LEU A 236 -8.17 13.36 -0.35
C LEU A 236 -8.96 14.55 -0.89
N ARG A 237 -9.91 15.08 -0.11
CA ARG A 237 -10.63 16.31 -0.46
C ARG A 237 -9.67 17.50 -0.59
N GLY A 238 -8.69 17.60 0.32
CA GLY A 238 -7.62 18.61 0.25
C GLY A 238 -6.74 18.48 -1.00
N LEU A 239 -6.64 17.28 -1.58
CA LEU A 239 -5.96 17.00 -2.85
C LEU A 239 -6.87 17.16 -4.09
N GLY A 240 -8.15 17.54 -3.91
CA GLY A 240 -9.08 17.80 -5.00
C GLY A 240 -10.04 16.65 -5.31
N ALA A 241 -10.03 15.57 -4.55
CA ALA A 241 -11.00 14.49 -4.73
C ALA A 241 -12.42 14.92 -4.34
N ARG A 242 -13.41 14.45 -5.10
CA ARG A 242 -14.84 14.60 -4.76
C ARG A 242 -15.25 13.43 -3.88
N ILE A 243 -15.08 13.59 -2.59
CA ILE A 243 -15.34 12.57 -1.59
C ILE A 243 -16.01 13.21 -0.36
N GLU A 244 -16.97 12.51 0.22
CA GLU A 244 -17.61 12.90 1.46
C GLU A 244 -17.82 11.70 2.39
N ARG A 245 -17.81 11.96 3.68
CA ARG A 245 -18.15 10.97 4.70
C ARG A 245 -19.60 11.14 5.08
N VAL A 246 -20.41 10.12 4.86
CA VAL A 246 -21.82 10.10 5.20
C VAL A 246 -22.02 9.33 6.50
N ALA A 247 -22.71 9.93 7.46
CA ALA A 247 -23.13 9.22 8.67
C ALA A 247 -24.19 8.17 8.27
N THR A 248 -23.92 6.89 8.53
CA THR A 248 -24.98 5.88 8.46
C THR A 248 -25.91 6.06 9.64
N GLU A 249 -27.20 6.27 9.38
CA GLU A 249 -28.20 6.18 10.44
C GLU A 249 -28.12 4.79 11.08
N PRO A 250 -28.18 4.68 12.42
CA PRO A 250 -28.24 3.38 13.05
C PRO A 250 -29.48 2.67 12.55
N VAL A 251 -29.29 1.50 11.91
CA VAL A 251 -30.39 0.60 11.58
C VAL A 251 -31.01 0.20 12.92
N HIS A 252 -32.13 0.78 13.25
CA HIS A 252 -32.94 0.33 14.39
C HIS A 252 -33.41 -1.11 14.08
N ALA A 253 -32.79 -2.07 14.78
CA ALA A 253 -33.19 -3.47 14.78
C ALA A 253 -34.46 -3.67 15.63
#